data_61f38fbfbcb5e582683c61499abf5e55
#
_entry.id   61f38fbfbcb5e582683c61499abf5e55
#
_cell.length_a   1.000
_cell.length_b   1.000
_cell.length_c   1.000
_cell.angle_alpha   90.00
_cell.angle_beta   90.00
_cell.angle_gamma   90.00
#
_symmetry.space_group_name_H-M   'P 1'
#
loop_
_entity.id
_entity.type
_entity.pdbx_description
1 polymer ?
#
loop_
_entity_poly.entity_id
_entity_poly.type
_entity_poly.pdbx_seq_one_letter_code
_entity_poly.pdbx_strand_id
1 'polypeptide(L)'
;LQRIMIGLATSMTPELLIADEPTTAIDAITQFEILNEFLRIKEEHKVAMIFISHDLNAISRVADRIVVLNQGVVVDQGEFCHIMHQAKDPYTRLLIEKRRDVMRKYRKALEGEVSNCAPAR
;
A
#
# COMPACT_ATOMS: atom_id res chain seq x y z
N LEU A 1 6.35 16.80 8.58
CA LEU A 1 7.62 16.70 7.86
C LEU A 1 7.48 15.93 6.54
N GLN A 2 6.90 14.71 6.53
CA GLN A 2 6.76 13.88 5.31
C GLN A 2 5.95 14.57 4.19
N ARG A 3 4.87 15.27 4.50
CA ARG A 3 4.07 16.02 3.50
C ARG A 3 4.90 17.13 2.84
N ILE A 4 5.78 17.78 3.57
CA ILE A 4 6.70 18.80 3.03
C ILE A 4 7.71 18.15 2.07
N MET A 5 8.25 17.00 2.42
CA MET A 5 9.18 16.26 1.57
C MET A 5 8.52 15.78 0.26
N ILE A 6 7.27 15.31 0.34
CA ILE A 6 6.49 14.92 -0.83
C ILE A 6 6.23 16.15 -1.73
N GLY A 7 5.80 17.27 -1.14
CA GLY A 7 5.59 18.52 -1.87
C GLY A 7 6.86 19.03 -2.56
N LEU A 8 8.01 18.95 -1.88
CA LEU A 8 9.30 19.34 -2.45
C LEU A 8 9.71 18.43 -3.61
N ALA A 9 9.58 17.10 -3.43
CA ALA A 9 9.91 16.13 -4.46
C ALA A 9 9.05 16.32 -5.72
N THR A 10 7.76 16.61 -5.56
CA THR A 10 6.84 16.82 -6.69
C THR A 10 6.99 18.18 -7.36
N SER A 11 7.44 19.22 -6.63
CA SER A 11 7.69 20.55 -7.23
C SER A 11 8.79 20.54 -8.30
N MET A 12 9.65 19.52 -8.29
CA MET A 12 10.71 19.32 -9.29
C MET A 12 10.21 18.64 -10.58
N THR A 13 8.92 18.34 -10.69
CA THR A 13 8.31 17.64 -11.86
C THR A 13 9.08 16.39 -12.29
N PRO A 14 9.32 15.42 -11.40
CA PRO A 14 10.11 14.24 -11.72
C PRO A 14 9.35 13.30 -12.67
N GLU A 15 10.05 12.57 -13.52
CA GLU A 15 9.48 11.48 -14.31
C GLU A 15 9.24 10.21 -13.46
N LEU A 16 10.06 10.02 -12.43
CA LEU A 16 9.99 8.90 -11.50
C LEU A 16 10.10 9.39 -10.05
N LEU A 17 9.17 8.97 -9.22
CA LEU A 17 9.20 9.17 -7.76
C LEU A 17 9.44 7.84 -7.06
N ILE A 18 10.45 7.80 -6.19
CA ILE A 18 10.73 6.63 -5.34
C ILE A 18 10.37 6.98 -3.91
N ALA A 19 9.41 6.26 -3.34
CA ALA A 19 8.97 6.39 -1.97
C ALA A 19 9.38 5.14 -1.18
N ASP A 20 10.38 5.27 -0.32
CA ASP A 20 10.89 4.19 0.52
C ASP A 20 10.35 4.31 1.95
N GLU A 21 9.53 3.34 2.33
CA GLU A 21 8.85 3.26 3.64
C GLU A 21 8.17 4.59 4.08
N PRO A 22 7.40 5.27 3.19
CA PRO A 22 6.93 6.63 3.45
C PRO A 22 5.86 6.71 4.55
N THR A 23 5.31 5.58 4.98
CA THR A 23 4.25 5.49 5.98
C THR A 23 4.68 4.78 7.26
N THR A 24 5.97 4.51 7.42
CA THR A 24 6.51 3.86 8.61
C THR A 24 6.48 4.80 9.82
N ALA A 25 6.10 4.27 10.98
CA ALA A 25 6.08 4.95 12.28
C ALA A 25 5.16 6.18 12.34
N ILE A 26 4.08 6.21 11.57
CA ILE A 26 3.04 7.24 11.62
C ILE A 26 1.69 6.64 12.00
N ASP A 27 0.82 7.48 12.57
CA ASP A 27 -0.54 7.07 12.93
C ASP A 27 -1.41 6.78 11.70
N ALA A 28 -2.50 6.04 11.90
CA ALA A 28 -3.36 5.58 10.81
C ALA A 28 -4.03 6.72 10.01
N ILE A 29 -4.35 7.83 10.67
CA ILE A 29 -4.99 8.98 10.02
C ILE A 29 -3.99 9.68 9.10
N THR A 30 -2.81 9.96 9.61
CA THR A 30 -1.73 10.59 8.83
C THR A 30 -1.26 9.67 7.70
N GLN A 31 -1.20 8.35 7.94
CA GLN A 31 -0.90 7.36 6.90
C GLN A 31 -1.92 7.43 5.76
N PHE A 32 -3.21 7.49 6.09
CA PHE A 32 -4.27 7.63 5.09
C PHE A 32 -4.13 8.90 4.25
N GLU A 33 -3.85 10.04 4.89
CA GLU A 33 -3.64 11.31 4.20
C GLU A 33 -2.43 11.28 3.25
N ILE A 34 -1.32 10.68 3.68
CA ILE A 34 -0.11 10.52 2.86
C ILE A 34 -0.37 9.63 1.65
N LEU A 35 -1.07 8.50 1.84
CA LEU A 35 -1.43 7.62 0.73
C LEU A 35 -2.34 8.30 -0.29
N ASN A 36 -3.29 9.11 0.17
CA ASN A 36 -4.13 9.92 -0.73
C ASN A 36 -3.33 10.96 -1.51
N GLU A 37 -2.31 11.55 -0.89
CA GLU A 37 -1.40 12.48 -1.57
C GLU A 37 -0.59 11.77 -2.68
N PHE A 38 -0.08 10.56 -2.43
CA PHE A 38 0.58 9.76 -3.46
C PHE A 38 -0.35 9.40 -4.61
N LEU A 39 -1.60 9.04 -4.34
CA LEU A 39 -2.61 8.78 -5.38
C LEU A 39 -2.87 10.03 -6.22
N ARG A 40 -3.02 11.19 -5.58
CA ARG A 40 -3.21 12.46 -6.26
C ARG A 40 -2.05 12.80 -7.19
N ILE A 41 -0.82 12.65 -6.73
CA ILE A 41 0.39 12.87 -7.53
C ILE A 41 0.42 11.94 -8.74
N LYS A 42 0.12 10.66 -8.54
CA LYS A 42 0.06 9.67 -9.62
C LYS A 42 -0.96 10.06 -10.70
N GLU A 43 -2.14 10.51 -10.30
CA GLU A 43 -3.24 10.84 -11.21
C GLU A 43 -3.05 12.20 -11.90
N GLU A 44 -2.72 13.24 -11.14
CA GLU A 44 -2.62 14.62 -11.65
C GLU A 44 -1.34 14.86 -12.44
N HIS A 45 -0.21 14.35 -11.97
CA HIS A 45 1.09 14.59 -12.59
C HIS A 45 1.57 13.47 -13.51
N LYS A 46 0.87 12.35 -13.54
CA LYS A 46 1.22 11.15 -14.33
C LYS A 46 2.66 10.69 -14.11
N VAL A 47 3.16 10.85 -12.90
CA VAL A 47 4.52 10.47 -12.50
C VAL A 47 4.57 8.95 -12.32
N ALA A 48 5.59 8.30 -12.88
CA ALA A 48 5.88 6.92 -12.55
C ALA A 48 6.33 6.81 -11.08
N MET A 49 5.85 5.79 -10.36
CA MET A 49 6.12 5.69 -8.94
C MET A 49 6.61 4.29 -8.55
N ILE A 50 7.67 4.24 -7.77
CA ILE A 50 8.10 3.04 -7.04
C ILE A 50 7.80 3.29 -5.56
N PHE A 51 6.88 2.49 -5.00
CA PHE A 51 6.46 2.58 -3.61
C PHE A 51 6.95 1.34 -2.87
N ILE A 52 7.88 1.51 -1.94
CA ILE A 52 8.48 0.42 -1.15
C ILE A 52 7.86 0.45 0.23
N SER A 53 7.29 -0.68 0.65
CA SER A 53 6.72 -0.84 1.99
C SER A 53 6.58 -2.31 2.35
N HIS A 54 6.64 -2.60 3.65
CA HIS A 54 6.26 -3.90 4.21
C HIS A 54 4.76 -3.98 4.56
N ASP A 55 4.04 -2.85 4.48
CA ASP A 55 2.60 -2.80 4.73
C ASP A 55 1.80 -3.06 3.45
N LEU A 56 1.27 -4.25 3.33
CA LEU A 56 0.47 -4.66 2.19
C LEU A 56 -0.85 -3.87 2.07
N ASN A 57 -1.33 -3.23 3.15
CA ASN A 57 -2.52 -2.37 3.10
C ASN A 57 -2.19 -1.04 2.41
N ALA A 58 -1.02 -0.45 2.72
CA ALA A 58 -0.54 0.74 2.03
C ALA A 58 -0.33 0.46 0.54
N ILE A 59 0.37 -0.62 0.20
CA ILE A 59 0.61 -1.05 -1.18
C ILE A 59 -0.70 -1.25 -1.95
N SER A 60 -1.70 -1.88 -1.34
CA SER A 60 -2.99 -2.15 -2.00
C SER A 60 -3.75 -0.91 -2.43
N ARG A 61 -3.43 0.25 -1.88
CA ARG A 61 -4.08 1.52 -2.23
C ARG A 61 -3.40 2.23 -3.40
N VAL A 62 -2.08 2.10 -3.53
CA VAL A 62 -1.30 2.90 -4.48
C VAL A 62 -0.76 2.11 -5.66
N ALA A 63 -0.55 0.79 -5.51
CA ALA A 63 0.12 -0.04 -6.49
C ALA A 63 -0.84 -0.66 -7.51
N ASP A 64 -0.49 -0.56 -8.79
CA ASP A 64 -1.11 -1.33 -9.88
C ASP A 64 -0.45 -2.69 -10.01
N ARG A 65 0.87 -2.71 -9.88
CA ARG A 65 1.72 -3.91 -9.94
C ARG A 65 2.58 -4.00 -8.70
N ILE A 66 2.90 -5.21 -8.30
CA ILE A 66 3.80 -5.45 -7.16
C ILE A 66 4.94 -6.38 -7.55
N VAL A 67 6.04 -6.19 -6.84
CA VAL A 67 7.20 -7.08 -6.84
C VAL A 67 7.44 -7.47 -5.39
N VAL A 68 7.42 -8.75 -5.09
CA VAL A 68 7.70 -9.27 -3.75
C VAL A 68 9.14 -9.71 -3.67
N LEU A 69 9.86 -9.12 -2.73
CA LEU A 69 11.27 -9.43 -2.45
C LEU A 69 11.37 -10.23 -1.14
N ASN A 70 12.10 -11.33 -1.18
CA ASN A 70 12.47 -12.09 0.00
C ASN A 70 13.96 -12.40 -0.03
N GLN A 71 14.70 -12.00 0.99
CA GLN A 71 16.16 -12.19 1.09
C GLN A 71 16.92 -11.70 -0.16
N GLY A 72 16.52 -10.56 -0.73
CA GLY A 72 17.16 -9.97 -1.90
C GLY A 72 16.77 -10.60 -3.24
N VAL A 73 15.87 -11.58 -3.25
CA VAL A 73 15.39 -12.26 -4.47
C VAL A 73 13.93 -11.90 -4.75
N VAL A 74 13.61 -11.68 -6.01
CA VAL A 74 12.23 -11.53 -6.45
C VAL A 74 11.56 -12.90 -6.43
N VAL A 75 10.55 -13.06 -5.58
CA VAL A 75 9.82 -14.33 -5.38
C VAL A 75 8.47 -14.35 -6.09
N ASP A 76 7.81 -13.21 -6.21
CA ASP A 76 6.57 -13.03 -6.97
C ASP A 76 6.54 -11.63 -7.60
N GLN A 77 5.89 -11.50 -8.76
CA GLN A 77 5.66 -10.21 -9.40
C GLN A 77 4.43 -10.26 -10.31
N GLY A 78 3.72 -9.16 -10.42
CA GLY A 78 2.55 -9.05 -11.30
C GLY A 78 1.57 -7.97 -10.88
N GLU A 79 0.38 -8.02 -11.44
CA GLU A 79 -0.73 -7.17 -11.02
C GLU A 79 -1.13 -7.49 -9.59
N PHE A 80 -1.44 -6.45 -8.82
CA PHE A 80 -1.77 -6.60 -7.40
C PHE A 80 -2.88 -7.62 -7.16
N CYS A 81 -3.99 -7.51 -7.89
CA CYS A 81 -5.13 -8.43 -7.73
C CYS A 81 -4.77 -9.87 -8.07
N HIS A 82 -3.95 -10.08 -9.11
CA HIS A 82 -3.51 -11.41 -9.50
C HIS A 82 -2.66 -12.08 -8.41
N ILE A 83 -1.67 -11.35 -7.88
CA ILE A 83 -0.82 -11.86 -6.80
C ILE A 83 -1.62 -12.14 -5.53
N MET A 84 -2.59 -11.29 -5.18
CA MET A 84 -3.43 -11.51 -4.00
C MET A 84 -4.25 -12.80 -4.04
N HIS A 85 -4.58 -13.30 -5.23
CA HIS A 85 -5.38 -14.52 -5.40
C HIS A 85 -4.57 -15.75 -5.81
N GLN A 86 -3.44 -15.55 -6.50
CA GLN A 86 -2.68 -16.62 -7.14
C GLN A 86 -1.18 -16.57 -6.82
N ALA A 87 -0.80 -16.08 -5.64
CA ALA A 87 0.58 -16.08 -5.20
C ALA A 87 1.16 -17.50 -5.20
N LYS A 88 2.34 -17.67 -5.78
CA LYS A 88 3.02 -18.96 -5.91
C LYS A 88 3.97 -19.22 -4.75
N ASP A 89 4.68 -18.19 -4.32
CA ASP A 89 5.70 -18.30 -3.29
C ASP A 89 5.08 -18.39 -1.88
N PRO A 90 5.58 -19.26 -0.99
CA PRO A 90 5.09 -19.41 0.38
C PRO A 90 5.20 -18.13 1.21
N TYR A 91 6.25 -17.34 0.99
CA TYR A 91 6.44 -16.06 1.69
C TYR A 91 5.38 -15.03 1.30
N THR A 92 5.07 -14.93 0.01
CA THR A 92 4.00 -14.06 -0.49
C THR A 92 2.65 -14.47 0.10
N ARG A 93 2.35 -15.77 0.15
CA ARG A 93 1.12 -16.30 0.78
C ARG A 93 1.04 -15.93 2.25
N LEU A 94 2.14 -16.04 2.98
CA LEU A 94 2.21 -15.64 4.39
C LEU A 94 1.92 -14.15 4.60
N LEU A 95 2.44 -13.27 3.75
CA LEU A 95 2.16 -11.84 3.79
C LEU A 95 0.66 -11.56 3.57
N ILE A 96 0.06 -12.23 2.60
CA ILE A 96 -1.36 -12.10 2.29
C ILE A 96 -2.23 -12.59 3.45
N GLU A 97 -1.88 -13.71 4.06
CA GLU A 97 -2.59 -14.28 5.21
C GLU A 97 -2.54 -13.34 6.42
N LYS A 98 -1.38 -12.82 6.76
CA LYS A 98 -1.22 -11.82 7.83
C LYS A 98 -2.09 -10.59 7.60
N ARG A 99 -2.17 -10.08 6.37
CA ARG A 99 -3.06 -8.98 6.02
C ARG A 99 -4.52 -9.34 6.27
N ARG A 100 -4.97 -10.53 5.84
CA ARG A 100 -6.36 -11.01 6.04
C ARG A 100 -6.70 -11.12 7.53
N ASP A 101 -5.78 -11.59 8.35
CA ASP A 101 -5.98 -11.71 9.79
C ASP A 101 -6.12 -10.34 10.48
N VAL A 102 -5.31 -9.37 10.11
CA VAL A 102 -5.42 -7.98 10.57
C VAL A 102 -6.79 -7.42 10.20
N MET A 103 -7.19 -7.52 8.93
CA MET A 103 -8.48 -7.02 8.45
C MET A 103 -9.66 -7.73 9.12
N ARG A 104 -9.56 -9.03 9.38
CA ARG A 104 -10.59 -9.79 10.12
C ARG A 104 -10.73 -9.35 11.57
N LYS A 105 -9.62 -9.06 12.25
CA LYS A 105 -9.63 -8.52 13.63
C LYS A 105 -10.26 -7.13 13.66
N TYR A 106 -9.90 -6.25 12.72
CA TYR A 106 -10.52 -4.92 12.60
C TYR A 106 -12.02 -5.01 12.32
N ARG A 107 -12.45 -5.88 11.41
CA ARG A 107 -13.88 -6.08 11.13
C ARG A 107 -14.65 -6.54 12.37
N LYS A 108 -14.14 -7.52 13.10
CA LYS A 108 -14.76 -8.00 14.35
C LYS A 108 -14.85 -6.90 15.40
N ALA A 109 -13.84 -6.05 15.53
CA ALA A 109 -13.85 -4.92 16.45
C ALA A 109 -14.92 -3.88 16.06
N LEU A 110 -15.08 -3.61 14.74
CA LEU A 110 -16.09 -2.69 14.23
C LEU A 110 -17.52 -3.27 14.25
N GLU A 111 -17.69 -4.56 14.01
CA GLU A 111 -18.99 -5.25 14.10
C GLU A 111 -19.54 -5.34 15.53
N GLY A 112 -18.64 -5.21 16.54
CA GLY A 112 -19.03 -5.05 17.94
C GLY A 112 -19.58 -3.65 18.28
N GLU A 113 -19.37 -2.66 17.42
CA GLU A 113 -19.81 -1.27 17.67
C GLU A 113 -20.79 -0.70 16.64
N VAL A 114 -20.93 -1.24 15.41
CA VAL A 114 -21.87 -0.68 14.41
C VAL A 114 -22.43 -1.77 13.48
N SER A 115 -23.67 -2.13 13.73
CA SER A 115 -24.55 -2.72 12.74
C SER A 115 -24.89 -1.65 11.70
N ASN A 116 -24.14 -1.54 10.65
CA ASN A 116 -24.51 -1.01 9.33
C ASN A 116 -23.32 -0.46 8.55
N CYS A 117 -22.63 -1.32 7.84
CA CYS A 117 -21.95 -0.89 6.60
C CYS A 117 -21.75 -2.11 5.69
N ALA A 118 -22.40 -2.07 4.53
CA ALA A 118 -22.28 -3.11 3.52
C ALA A 118 -20.82 -3.24 3.03
N PRO A 119 -20.37 -4.46 2.67
CA PRO A 119 -19.00 -4.64 2.18
C PRO A 119 -18.82 -3.93 0.84
N ALA A 120 -17.90 -2.99 0.79
CA ALA A 120 -17.39 -2.47 -0.47
C ALA A 120 -16.68 -3.61 -1.22
N ARG A 121 -17.11 -3.82 -2.44
CA ARG A 121 -16.56 -4.82 -3.36
C ARG A 121 -15.13 -4.49 -3.77
#